data_6a9fd86c7e534b1eb4bf5d66c1f01e82
#
_entry.id   6a9fd86c7e534b1eb4bf5d66c1f01e82
#
_cell.length_a   1.000
_cell.length_b   1.000
_cell.length_c   1.000
_cell.angle_alpha   90.00
_cell.angle_beta   90.00
_cell.angle_gamma   90.00
#
_symmetry.space_group_name_H-M   'P 1'
#
loop_
_entity.id
_entity.type
_entity.pdbx_description
1 polymer ?
#
loop_
_entity_poly.entity_id
_entity_poly.type
_entity_poly.pdbx_seq_one_letter_code
_entity_poly.pdbx_strand_id
1 'polypeptide(L)'
;MQRLIFHVDVNSAFLSWEAARRVADGEPDLRLIPSAIGGDRDKRTGVILAKSIPAKKFGVTTGEPVAMALRKCPQLVLAKPDFALYTRNSKAFIAICRRFAPVVEQVSIDECFLDMTGTGRLYPDPIAIAHTIKDTIFSELGFTVNVGIAPNKLLAKMASDFEKPDKVHTLFAHEIPQKLWPLPVGSLFSVGRSTAEKLTAARIRTIGDLAQADLAYIQRLTGVKLGKLIHDYANGIDDAPVLSEPEAVKGYGNSVTLEQDVTTQAQANQILLAPVSYTHLTLPTNSRV
;
A
#
# COMPACT_ATOMS: atom_id res chain seq x y z
N MET A 1 -12.53 -16.36 -21.34
CA MET A 1 -11.41 -16.78 -20.48
C MET A 1 -11.63 -16.08 -19.13
N GLN A 2 -11.57 -16.79 -18.01
CA GLN A 2 -11.75 -16.16 -16.70
C GLN A 2 -10.53 -15.27 -16.39
N ARG A 3 -10.75 -14.05 -15.92
CA ARG A 3 -9.67 -13.15 -15.50
C ARG A 3 -8.95 -13.75 -14.29
N LEU A 4 -7.63 -13.56 -14.25
CA LEU A 4 -6.77 -13.99 -13.15
C LEU A 4 -5.80 -12.86 -12.83
N ILE A 5 -6.01 -12.20 -11.70
CA ILE A 5 -5.23 -11.04 -11.27
C ILE A 5 -4.50 -11.38 -9.97
N PHE A 6 -3.21 -11.07 -9.93
CA PHE A 6 -2.43 -11.13 -8.70
C PHE A 6 -2.19 -9.70 -8.19
N HIS A 7 -2.25 -9.53 -6.89
CA HIS A 7 -1.74 -8.34 -6.21
C HIS A 7 -0.52 -8.74 -5.38
N VAL A 8 0.59 -8.07 -5.61
CA VAL A 8 1.86 -8.33 -4.91
C VAL A 8 2.23 -7.11 -4.09
N ASP A 9 2.42 -7.29 -2.78
CA ASP A 9 2.64 -6.24 -1.79
C ASP A 9 3.85 -6.55 -0.92
N VAL A 10 4.81 -5.65 -0.84
CA VAL A 10 6.06 -5.83 -0.08
C VAL A 10 5.80 -5.65 1.42
N ASN A 11 6.14 -6.65 2.20
CA ASN A 11 5.92 -6.63 3.64
C ASN A 11 6.77 -5.56 4.34
N SER A 12 6.13 -4.53 4.92
CA SER A 12 6.80 -3.42 5.62
C SER A 12 7.95 -2.82 4.80
N ALA A 13 7.70 -2.46 3.56
CA ALA A 13 8.64 -2.15 2.50
C ALA A 13 9.91 -1.40 2.93
N PHE A 14 9.78 -0.19 3.46
CA PHE A 14 10.94 0.65 3.81
C PHE A 14 11.83 -0.01 4.87
N LEU A 15 11.23 -0.66 5.87
CA LEU A 15 11.99 -1.39 6.89
C LEU A 15 12.66 -2.63 6.29
N SER A 16 11.93 -3.39 5.46
CA SER A 16 12.45 -4.63 4.87
C SER A 16 13.59 -4.36 3.88
N TRP A 17 13.50 -3.28 3.11
CA TRP A 17 14.58 -2.86 2.21
C TRP A 17 15.83 -2.40 2.95
N GLU A 18 15.68 -1.63 4.02
CA GLU A 18 16.80 -1.24 4.88
C GLU A 18 17.40 -2.45 5.59
N ALA A 19 16.56 -3.36 6.09
CA ALA A 19 17.01 -4.59 6.74
C ALA A 19 17.77 -5.52 5.78
N ALA A 20 17.29 -5.69 4.55
CA ALA A 20 17.95 -6.52 3.54
C ALA A 20 19.35 -5.96 3.20
N ARG A 21 19.48 -4.64 3.04
CA ARG A 21 20.76 -3.97 2.85
C ARG A 21 21.72 -4.23 4.03
N ARG A 22 21.25 -3.99 5.26
CA ARG A 22 22.06 -4.18 6.47
C ARG A 22 22.55 -5.62 6.63
N VAL A 23 21.68 -6.59 6.40
CA VAL A 23 22.07 -8.02 6.44
C VAL A 23 23.14 -8.32 5.39
N ALA A 24 23.02 -7.78 4.19
CA ALA A 24 24.07 -7.93 3.15
C ALA A 24 25.41 -7.31 3.55
N ASP A 25 25.39 -6.23 4.34
CA ASP A 25 26.57 -5.56 4.89
C ASP A 25 27.09 -6.23 6.20
N GLY A 26 26.47 -7.32 6.67
CA GLY A 26 26.82 -8.03 7.90
C GLY A 26 26.32 -7.37 9.19
N GLU A 27 25.39 -6.41 9.08
CA GLU A 27 24.76 -5.74 10.22
C GLU A 27 23.53 -6.53 10.75
N PRO A 28 23.07 -6.25 11.98
CA PRO A 28 21.88 -6.89 12.56
C PRO A 28 20.60 -6.65 11.72
N ASP A 29 19.78 -7.70 11.60
CA ASP A 29 18.48 -7.62 10.91
C ASP A 29 17.46 -6.81 11.73
N LEU A 30 17.08 -5.65 11.23
CA LEU A 30 16.10 -4.77 11.86
C LEU A 30 14.71 -5.41 12.00
N ARG A 31 14.36 -6.41 11.20
CA ARG A 31 13.06 -7.11 11.26
C ARG A 31 12.90 -7.93 12.54
N LEU A 32 13.99 -8.35 13.15
CA LEU A 32 14.02 -9.24 14.32
C LEU A 32 14.01 -8.49 15.66
N ILE A 33 14.24 -7.19 15.66
CA ILE A 33 14.30 -6.35 16.87
C ILE A 33 13.24 -5.24 16.81
N PRO A 34 12.88 -4.61 17.96
CA PRO A 34 12.04 -3.41 17.94
C PRO A 34 12.74 -2.30 17.16
N SER A 35 12.29 -2.03 15.96
CA SER A 35 12.91 -1.07 15.04
C SER A 35 11.87 -0.35 14.17
N ALA A 36 12.24 0.80 13.64
CA ALA A 36 11.41 1.56 12.72
C ALA A 36 12.26 2.42 11.78
N ILE A 37 11.71 2.71 10.61
CA ILE A 37 12.17 3.78 9.75
C ILE A 37 11.45 5.05 10.17
N GLY A 38 12.19 6.08 10.51
CA GLY A 38 11.60 7.35 10.95
C GLY A 38 12.50 8.53 10.66
N GLY A 39 11.87 9.70 10.60
CA GLY A 39 12.58 10.96 10.44
C GLY A 39 13.40 11.34 11.68
N ASP A 40 14.04 12.50 11.61
CA ASP A 40 14.89 13.01 12.69
C ASP A 40 14.03 13.35 13.93
N ARG A 41 14.46 12.85 15.10
CA ARG A 41 13.79 13.09 16.40
C ARG A 41 13.69 14.58 16.74
N ASP A 42 14.72 15.34 16.37
CA ASP A 42 14.83 16.74 16.76
C ASP A 42 14.12 17.69 15.76
N LYS A 43 13.59 17.13 14.66
CA LYS A 43 12.84 17.87 13.66
C LYS A 43 11.32 17.61 13.80
N ARG A 44 10.51 18.64 13.57
CA ARG A 44 9.03 18.57 13.58
C ARG A 44 8.46 17.53 12.61
N THR A 45 9.24 17.10 11.62
CA THR A 45 8.86 16.17 10.55
C THR A 45 9.10 14.69 10.88
N GLY A 46 9.59 14.39 12.08
CA GLY A 46 9.93 13.03 12.49
C GLY A 46 8.71 12.15 12.74
N VAL A 47 8.22 11.45 11.70
CA VAL A 47 7.16 10.43 11.79
C VAL A 47 7.70 9.05 11.49
N ILE A 48 7.04 8.01 12.02
CA ILE A 48 7.34 6.61 11.72
C ILE A 48 6.78 6.28 10.33
N LEU A 49 7.65 5.92 9.40
CA LEU A 49 7.28 5.51 8.03
C LEU A 49 7.00 4.01 7.94
N ALA A 50 7.80 3.19 8.60
CA ALA A 50 7.62 1.74 8.68
C ALA A 50 8.14 1.23 10.01
N LYS A 51 7.65 0.07 10.47
CA LYS A 51 8.03 -0.54 11.74
C LYS A 51 8.15 -2.04 11.64
N SER A 52 8.97 -2.64 12.51
CA SER A 52 9.08 -4.08 12.67
C SER A 52 7.87 -4.68 13.40
N ILE A 53 7.67 -6.00 13.23
CA ILE A 53 6.67 -6.75 14.00
C ILE A 53 6.96 -6.67 15.52
N PRO A 54 8.22 -6.81 15.99
CA PRO A 54 8.54 -6.54 17.39
C PRO A 54 8.14 -5.14 17.86
N ALA A 55 8.39 -4.08 17.10
CA ALA A 55 7.96 -2.72 17.48
C ALA A 55 6.43 -2.56 17.51
N LYS A 56 5.70 -3.23 16.61
CA LYS A 56 4.23 -3.27 16.61
C LYS A 56 3.66 -3.80 17.93
N LYS A 57 4.32 -4.78 18.57
CA LYS A 57 3.89 -5.35 19.86
C LYS A 57 3.91 -4.33 20.99
N PHE A 58 4.74 -3.28 20.91
CA PHE A 58 4.76 -2.14 21.85
C PHE A 58 3.73 -1.05 21.49
N GLY A 59 2.89 -1.27 20.48
CA GLY A 59 1.90 -0.31 20.03
C GLY A 59 2.45 0.83 19.15
N VAL A 60 3.66 0.67 18.61
CA VAL A 60 4.20 1.62 17.61
C VAL A 60 3.36 1.56 16.33
N THR A 61 2.97 2.72 15.80
CA THR A 61 2.12 2.84 14.62
C THR A 61 2.79 3.66 13.52
N THR A 62 2.52 3.32 12.26
CA THR A 62 2.96 4.11 11.10
C THR A 62 2.21 5.44 11.09
N GLY A 63 2.90 6.54 10.76
CA GLY A 63 2.36 7.89 10.74
C GLY A 63 2.41 8.61 12.10
N GLU A 64 2.74 7.92 13.21
CA GLU A 64 2.86 8.60 14.49
C GLU A 64 4.20 9.36 14.64
N PRO A 65 4.24 10.43 15.44
CA PRO A 65 5.49 11.13 15.76
C PRO A 65 6.53 10.19 16.39
N VAL A 66 7.80 10.31 16.00
CA VAL A 66 8.92 9.51 16.56
C VAL A 66 8.99 9.62 18.08
N ALA A 67 8.76 10.81 18.65
CA ALA A 67 8.74 11.00 20.09
C ALA A 67 7.66 10.16 20.80
N MET A 68 6.51 9.95 20.18
CA MET A 68 5.45 9.09 20.73
C MET A 68 5.82 7.61 20.63
N ALA A 69 6.42 7.19 19.51
CA ALA A 69 6.92 5.83 19.34
C ALA A 69 7.98 5.47 20.39
N LEU A 70 8.93 6.37 20.66
CA LEU A 70 9.97 6.19 21.68
C LEU A 70 9.41 6.13 23.12
N ARG A 71 8.31 6.83 23.40
CA ARG A 71 7.62 6.69 24.71
C ARG A 71 7.00 5.31 24.90
N LYS A 72 6.46 4.71 23.82
CA LYS A 72 5.87 3.36 23.83
C LYS A 72 6.94 2.26 23.85
N CYS A 73 8.06 2.50 23.17
CA CYS A 73 9.16 1.56 23.02
C CYS A 73 10.50 2.29 23.20
N PRO A 74 11.00 2.48 24.46
CA PRO A 74 12.26 3.21 24.71
C PRO A 74 13.48 2.59 24.02
N GLN A 75 13.48 1.27 23.79
CA GLN A 75 14.54 0.53 23.10
C GLN A 75 14.39 0.51 21.57
N LEU A 76 13.49 1.31 21.00
CA LEU A 76 13.25 1.35 19.57
C LEU A 76 14.50 1.80 18.81
N VAL A 77 15.00 0.94 17.92
CA VAL A 77 16.09 1.27 17.00
C VAL A 77 15.53 2.03 15.81
N LEU A 78 15.96 3.27 15.62
CA LEU A 78 15.54 4.11 14.52
C LEU A 78 16.59 4.09 13.40
N ALA A 79 16.16 3.86 12.17
CA ALA A 79 16.94 4.06 10.96
C ALA A 79 16.37 5.23 10.15
N LYS A 80 17.25 6.03 9.56
CA LYS A 80 16.85 7.15 8.69
C LYS A 80 16.34 6.63 7.35
N PRO A 81 15.33 7.30 6.74
CA PRO A 81 14.87 6.92 5.40
C PRO A 81 15.97 7.10 4.34
N ASP A 82 16.13 6.10 3.46
CA ASP A 82 16.92 6.16 2.24
C ASP A 82 16.02 5.96 1.01
N PHE A 83 15.48 7.05 0.48
CA PHE A 83 14.57 6.98 -0.67
C PHE A 83 15.25 6.53 -1.97
N ALA A 84 16.57 6.71 -2.09
CA ALA A 84 17.33 6.19 -3.24
C ALA A 84 17.40 4.67 -3.20
N LEU A 85 17.68 4.07 -2.04
CA LEU A 85 17.60 2.63 -1.80
C LEU A 85 16.19 2.10 -2.12
N TYR A 86 15.16 2.78 -1.62
CA TYR A 86 13.77 2.34 -1.80
C TYR A 86 13.35 2.33 -3.26
N THR A 87 13.75 3.36 -4.01
CA THR A 87 13.49 3.43 -5.45
C THR A 87 14.21 2.32 -6.22
N ARG A 88 15.46 1.98 -5.86
CA ARG A 88 16.19 0.86 -6.47
C ARG A 88 15.51 -0.48 -6.21
N ASN A 89 15.13 -0.75 -4.95
CA ASN A 89 14.47 -2.01 -4.60
C ASN A 89 13.07 -2.13 -5.22
N SER A 90 12.32 -1.03 -5.29
CA SER A 90 11.03 -0.99 -5.99
C SER A 90 11.19 -1.37 -7.48
N LYS A 91 12.17 -0.77 -8.17
CA LYS A 91 12.43 -1.10 -9.58
C LYS A 91 12.85 -2.56 -9.77
N ALA A 92 13.71 -3.09 -8.89
CA ALA A 92 14.12 -4.49 -8.93
C ALA A 92 12.94 -5.45 -8.68
N PHE A 93 12.10 -5.16 -7.70
CA PHE A 93 10.88 -5.91 -7.40
C PHE A 93 9.92 -5.96 -8.62
N ILE A 94 9.64 -4.81 -9.24
CA ILE A 94 8.80 -4.74 -10.45
C ILE A 94 9.44 -5.47 -11.63
N ALA A 95 10.76 -5.41 -11.78
CA ALA A 95 11.47 -6.14 -12.83
C ALA A 95 11.32 -7.67 -12.68
N ILE A 96 11.35 -8.19 -11.44
CA ILE A 96 11.05 -9.61 -11.18
C ILE A 96 9.61 -9.94 -11.57
N CYS A 97 8.63 -9.15 -11.12
CA CYS A 97 7.22 -9.37 -11.46
C CYS A 97 6.97 -9.44 -12.98
N ARG A 98 7.66 -8.60 -13.76
CA ARG A 98 7.58 -8.59 -15.24
C ARG A 98 8.14 -9.84 -15.92
N ARG A 99 8.90 -10.67 -15.22
CA ARG A 99 9.38 -11.95 -15.76
C ARG A 99 8.27 -13.00 -15.83
N PHE A 100 7.22 -12.83 -15.03
CA PHE A 100 6.16 -13.81 -14.85
C PHE A 100 4.82 -13.40 -15.48
N ALA A 101 4.56 -12.11 -15.60
CA ALA A 101 3.28 -11.59 -16.05
C ALA A 101 3.41 -10.78 -17.35
N PRO A 102 2.48 -10.95 -18.31
CA PRO A 102 2.46 -10.15 -19.55
C PRO A 102 2.18 -8.66 -19.28
N VAL A 103 1.37 -8.35 -18.29
CA VAL A 103 1.05 -6.98 -17.89
C VAL A 103 1.26 -6.81 -16.39
N VAL A 104 2.02 -5.76 -16.01
CA VAL A 104 2.29 -5.38 -14.62
C VAL A 104 1.98 -3.91 -14.45
N GLU A 105 1.00 -3.60 -13.62
CA GLU A 105 0.63 -2.24 -13.21
C GLU A 105 1.24 -1.94 -11.85
N GLN A 106 2.21 -1.04 -11.80
CA GLN A 106 2.74 -0.53 -10.55
C GLN A 106 1.78 0.52 -9.97
N VAL A 107 1.25 0.29 -8.77
CA VAL A 107 0.28 1.18 -8.08
C VAL A 107 1.00 2.12 -7.12
N SER A 108 2.00 1.60 -6.41
CA SER A 108 2.81 2.36 -5.47
C SER A 108 4.28 1.94 -5.56
N ILE A 109 5.11 2.44 -4.65
CA ILE A 109 6.52 2.05 -4.58
C ILE A 109 6.71 0.58 -4.18
N ASP A 110 5.72 -0.01 -3.50
CA ASP A 110 5.80 -1.32 -2.85
C ASP A 110 4.69 -2.30 -3.27
N GLU A 111 3.79 -1.91 -4.18
CA GLU A 111 2.72 -2.79 -4.63
C GLU A 111 2.46 -2.72 -6.14
N CYS A 112 2.06 -3.85 -6.71
CA CYS A 112 1.66 -3.94 -8.11
C CYS A 112 0.58 -4.98 -8.34
N PHE A 113 -0.16 -4.81 -9.44
CA PHE A 113 -1.04 -5.84 -9.99
C PHE A 113 -0.37 -6.53 -11.18
N LEU A 114 -0.58 -7.84 -11.28
CA LEU A 114 -0.16 -8.66 -12.40
C LEU A 114 -1.40 -9.22 -13.08
N ASP A 115 -1.54 -9.03 -14.37
CA ASP A 115 -2.55 -9.73 -15.15
C ASP A 115 -1.99 -11.07 -15.63
N MET A 116 -2.43 -12.14 -14.99
CA MET A 116 -2.06 -13.52 -15.28
C MET A 116 -3.08 -14.21 -16.19
N THR A 117 -4.06 -13.46 -16.72
CA THR A 117 -5.09 -13.99 -17.63
C THR A 117 -4.44 -14.58 -18.88
N GLY A 118 -4.80 -15.81 -19.22
CA GLY A 118 -4.26 -16.51 -20.39
C GLY A 118 -2.93 -17.24 -20.19
N THR A 119 -2.28 -17.09 -19.03
CA THR A 119 -0.99 -17.75 -18.75
C THR A 119 -1.12 -19.22 -18.33
N GLY A 120 -2.32 -19.78 -18.21
CA GLY A 120 -2.57 -21.12 -17.70
C GLY A 120 -1.88 -22.28 -18.44
N ARG A 121 -1.40 -22.06 -19.69
CA ARG A 121 -0.55 -23.06 -20.39
C ARG A 121 0.88 -23.09 -19.85
N LEU A 122 1.40 -21.94 -19.42
CA LEU A 122 2.72 -21.79 -18.83
C LEU A 122 2.70 -22.10 -17.33
N TYR A 123 1.63 -21.69 -16.68
CA TYR A 123 1.43 -21.76 -15.22
C TYR A 123 0.07 -22.40 -14.92
N PRO A 124 -0.03 -23.74 -14.94
CA PRO A 124 -1.31 -24.43 -14.72
C PRO A 124 -1.89 -24.23 -13.32
N ASP A 125 -1.03 -24.03 -12.32
CA ASP A 125 -1.42 -23.79 -10.92
C ASP A 125 -1.08 -22.36 -10.52
N PRO A 126 -2.10 -21.49 -10.34
CA PRO A 126 -1.91 -20.09 -9.96
C PRO A 126 -1.33 -19.93 -8.55
N ILE A 127 -1.54 -20.89 -7.65
CA ILE A 127 -0.97 -20.82 -6.29
C ILE A 127 0.52 -21.15 -6.34
N ALA A 128 0.90 -22.18 -7.10
CA ALA A 128 2.30 -22.57 -7.24
C ALA A 128 3.14 -21.43 -7.88
N ILE A 129 2.63 -20.77 -8.93
CA ILE A 129 3.36 -19.65 -9.54
C ILE A 129 3.44 -18.43 -8.61
N ALA A 130 2.43 -18.15 -7.80
CA ALA A 130 2.48 -17.09 -6.79
C ALA A 130 3.55 -17.37 -5.73
N HIS A 131 3.70 -18.61 -5.28
CA HIS A 131 4.82 -19.02 -4.42
C HIS A 131 6.16 -18.84 -5.12
N THR A 132 6.29 -19.23 -6.39
CA THR A 132 7.52 -19.04 -7.17
C THR A 132 7.89 -17.56 -7.27
N ILE A 133 6.94 -16.67 -7.54
CA ILE A 133 7.17 -15.21 -7.57
C ILE A 133 7.68 -14.72 -6.22
N LYS A 134 7.00 -15.09 -5.13
CA LYS A 134 7.33 -14.72 -3.77
C LYS A 134 8.75 -15.19 -3.39
N ASP A 135 9.06 -16.45 -3.65
CA ASP A 135 10.35 -17.06 -3.32
C ASP A 135 11.49 -16.50 -4.18
N THR A 136 11.21 -16.15 -5.44
CA THR A 136 12.17 -15.47 -6.32
C THR A 136 12.51 -14.07 -5.78
N ILE A 137 11.51 -13.29 -5.36
CA ILE A 137 11.73 -11.97 -4.76
C ILE A 137 12.57 -12.10 -3.48
N PHE A 138 12.25 -13.07 -2.62
CA PHE A 138 13.02 -13.30 -1.41
C PHE A 138 14.46 -13.71 -1.70
N SER A 139 14.69 -14.66 -2.61
CA SER A 139 16.03 -15.18 -2.92
C SER A 139 16.91 -14.14 -3.61
N GLU A 140 16.36 -13.30 -4.49
CA GLU A 140 17.13 -12.30 -5.24
C GLU A 140 17.28 -10.96 -4.50
N LEU A 141 16.30 -10.57 -3.66
CA LEU A 141 16.25 -9.24 -3.06
C LEU A 141 16.26 -9.24 -1.52
N GLY A 142 16.11 -10.39 -0.86
CA GLY A 142 16.23 -10.54 0.60
C GLY A 142 15.05 -10.00 1.41
N PHE A 143 13.88 -9.75 0.80
CA PHE A 143 12.66 -9.34 1.50
C PHE A 143 11.44 -10.13 1.04
N THR A 144 10.40 -10.16 1.88
CA THR A 144 9.19 -10.94 1.62
C THR A 144 8.07 -10.09 1.04
N VAL A 145 7.18 -10.74 0.32
CA VAL A 145 5.95 -10.14 -0.23
C VAL A 145 4.74 -10.98 0.14
N ASN A 146 3.57 -10.37 0.15
CA ASN A 146 2.29 -11.07 0.12
C ASN A 146 1.75 -11.10 -1.30
N VAL A 147 1.07 -12.18 -1.67
CA VAL A 147 0.41 -12.31 -2.96
C VAL A 147 -1.07 -12.65 -2.75
N GLY A 148 -1.94 -11.82 -3.29
CA GLY A 148 -3.38 -12.10 -3.37
C GLY A 148 -3.76 -12.51 -4.78
N ILE A 149 -4.54 -13.57 -4.93
CA ILE A 149 -4.99 -14.15 -6.21
C ILE A 149 -6.49 -14.05 -6.31
N ALA A 150 -7.01 -13.43 -7.37
CA ALA A 150 -8.44 -13.23 -7.53
C ALA A 150 -8.84 -12.96 -9.00
N PRO A 151 -10.15 -12.93 -9.34
CA PRO A 151 -10.61 -12.60 -10.67
C PRO A 151 -10.58 -11.09 -11.00
N ASN A 152 -10.36 -10.21 -10.04
CA ASN A 152 -10.26 -8.76 -10.24
C ASN A 152 -9.28 -8.10 -9.27
N LYS A 153 -8.98 -6.82 -9.50
CA LYS A 153 -8.00 -6.04 -8.72
C LYS A 153 -8.41 -5.88 -7.28
N LEU A 154 -9.68 -5.56 -7.03
CA LEU A 154 -10.20 -5.39 -5.68
C LEU A 154 -9.99 -6.65 -4.83
N LEU A 155 -10.48 -7.79 -5.30
CA LEU A 155 -10.41 -9.04 -4.56
C LEU A 155 -8.96 -9.52 -4.39
N ALA A 156 -8.09 -9.30 -5.39
CA ALA A 156 -6.66 -9.61 -5.28
C ALA A 156 -5.98 -8.76 -4.19
N LYS A 157 -6.30 -7.46 -4.13
CA LYS A 157 -5.80 -6.57 -3.08
C LYS A 157 -6.32 -6.98 -1.70
N MET A 158 -7.60 -7.27 -1.56
CA MET A 158 -8.17 -7.75 -0.30
C MET A 158 -7.53 -9.06 0.17
N ALA A 159 -7.29 -10.01 -0.77
CA ALA A 159 -6.64 -11.28 -0.45
C ALA A 159 -5.21 -11.09 0.08
N SER A 160 -4.42 -10.20 -0.51
CA SER A 160 -3.04 -9.94 -0.06
C SER A 160 -2.95 -9.36 1.36
N ASP A 161 -4.05 -8.81 1.87
CA ASP A 161 -4.13 -8.19 3.21
C ASP A 161 -4.66 -9.12 4.31
N PHE A 162 -5.12 -10.35 4.01
CA PHE A 162 -5.73 -11.25 5.00
C PHE A 162 -4.79 -11.60 6.15
N GLU A 163 -3.62 -12.10 5.82
CA GLU A 163 -2.59 -12.46 6.79
C GLU A 163 -1.22 -12.07 6.23
N LYS A 164 -0.43 -11.34 7.00
CA LYS A 164 0.94 -10.92 6.68
C LYS A 164 1.88 -11.32 7.82
N PRO A 165 3.15 -11.58 7.55
CA PRO A 165 3.87 -11.46 6.28
C PRO A 165 4.01 -12.80 5.52
N ASP A 166 4.52 -12.72 4.28
CA ASP A 166 5.06 -13.84 3.50
C ASP A 166 4.02 -14.91 3.16
N LYS A 167 2.81 -14.49 2.75
CA LYS A 167 1.67 -15.36 2.47
C LYS A 167 1.17 -15.23 1.04
N VAL A 168 0.54 -16.32 0.58
CA VAL A 168 -0.26 -16.37 -0.65
C VAL A 168 -1.70 -16.68 -0.25
N HIS A 169 -2.63 -15.87 -0.71
CA HIS A 169 -4.05 -16.03 -0.44
C HIS A 169 -4.88 -15.93 -1.71
N THR A 170 -6.00 -16.65 -1.74
CA THR A 170 -7.00 -16.57 -2.80
C THR A 170 -8.27 -15.90 -2.29
N LEU A 171 -8.95 -15.20 -3.20
CA LEU A 171 -10.30 -14.69 -2.98
C LEU A 171 -11.12 -14.75 -4.27
N PHE A 172 -11.60 -15.95 -4.58
CA PHE A 172 -12.52 -16.18 -5.70
C PHE A 172 -13.98 -15.92 -5.29
N ALA A 173 -14.88 -15.79 -6.26
CA ALA A 173 -16.28 -15.43 -6.00
C ALA A 173 -16.98 -16.36 -4.98
N HIS A 174 -16.71 -17.66 -5.03
CA HIS A 174 -17.27 -18.63 -4.09
C HIS A 174 -16.70 -18.53 -2.66
N GLU A 175 -15.55 -17.87 -2.49
CA GLU A 175 -14.88 -17.68 -1.19
C GLU A 175 -15.33 -16.38 -0.48
N ILE A 176 -16.01 -15.45 -1.20
CA ILE A 176 -16.44 -14.15 -0.65
C ILE A 176 -17.25 -14.30 0.65
N PRO A 177 -18.27 -15.18 0.73
CA PRO A 177 -19.06 -15.29 1.96
C PRO A 177 -18.25 -15.76 3.18
N GLN A 178 -17.22 -16.60 2.97
CA GLN A 178 -16.42 -17.15 4.05
C GLN A 178 -15.20 -16.30 4.41
N LYS A 179 -14.57 -15.63 3.42
CA LYS A 179 -13.29 -14.94 3.64
C LYS A 179 -13.44 -13.41 3.71
N LEU A 180 -14.34 -12.81 2.91
CA LEU A 180 -14.49 -11.36 2.83
C LEU A 180 -15.60 -10.82 3.73
N TRP A 181 -16.80 -11.39 3.67
CA TRP A 181 -17.97 -10.89 4.39
C TRP A 181 -17.85 -10.85 5.92
N PRO A 182 -17.14 -11.78 6.61
CA PRO A 182 -16.96 -11.70 8.06
C PRO A 182 -16.07 -10.55 8.53
N LEU A 183 -15.29 -9.94 7.64
CA LEU A 183 -14.36 -8.88 8.00
C LEU A 183 -15.11 -7.61 8.42
N PRO A 184 -14.52 -6.81 9.35
CA PRO A 184 -15.07 -5.51 9.69
C PRO A 184 -15.23 -4.62 8.46
N VAL A 185 -16.31 -3.85 8.39
CA VAL A 185 -16.61 -2.97 7.24
C VAL A 185 -15.49 -1.98 6.94
N GLY A 186 -14.77 -1.52 7.96
CA GLY A 186 -13.62 -0.65 7.80
C GLY A 186 -12.37 -1.31 7.19
N SER A 187 -12.38 -2.64 7.01
CA SER A 187 -11.31 -3.37 6.33
C SER A 187 -11.49 -3.38 4.81
N LEU A 188 -12.69 -3.01 4.30
CA LEU A 188 -12.92 -2.96 2.87
C LEU A 188 -12.12 -1.82 2.23
N PHE A 189 -11.46 -2.11 1.12
CA PHE A 189 -10.76 -1.10 0.34
C PHE A 189 -11.69 0.08 0.00
N SER A 190 -11.21 1.30 0.06
CA SER A 190 -11.97 2.55 -0.09
C SER A 190 -12.90 2.92 1.08
N VAL A 191 -13.00 2.13 2.13
CA VAL A 191 -13.73 2.49 3.36
C VAL A 191 -12.74 3.08 4.38
N GLY A 192 -12.60 4.39 4.39
CA GLY A 192 -11.79 5.10 5.38
C GLY A 192 -12.47 5.19 6.75
N ARG A 193 -11.73 5.63 7.78
CA ARG A 193 -12.20 5.69 9.18
C ARG A 193 -13.56 6.38 9.33
N SER A 194 -13.74 7.58 8.77
CA SER A 194 -15.01 8.32 8.88
C SER A 194 -16.19 7.58 8.24
N THR A 195 -15.96 6.90 7.10
CA THR A 195 -17.00 6.09 6.44
C THR A 195 -17.33 4.85 7.27
N ALA A 196 -16.31 4.18 7.82
CA ALA A 196 -16.51 3.03 8.70
C ALA A 196 -17.30 3.41 9.98
N GLU A 197 -17.01 4.55 10.59
CA GLU A 197 -17.74 5.07 11.76
C GLU A 197 -19.23 5.32 11.42
N LYS A 198 -19.54 5.94 10.26
CA LYS A 198 -20.91 6.17 9.81
C LYS A 198 -21.67 4.86 9.56
N LEU A 199 -21.03 3.91 8.86
CA LEU A 199 -21.65 2.61 8.58
C LEU A 199 -21.91 1.82 9.87
N THR A 200 -20.93 1.79 10.79
CA THR A 200 -21.06 1.11 12.08
C THR A 200 -22.17 1.71 12.93
N ALA A 201 -22.31 3.05 12.96
CA ALA A 201 -23.42 3.73 13.63
C ALA A 201 -24.78 3.36 13.03
N ALA A 202 -24.83 3.08 11.72
CA ALA A 202 -25.99 2.57 11.01
C ALA A 202 -26.20 1.04 11.13
N ARG A 203 -25.46 0.37 12.05
CA ARG A 203 -25.46 -1.08 12.30
C ARG A 203 -24.90 -1.94 11.15
N ILE A 204 -24.20 -1.36 10.21
CA ILE A 204 -23.46 -2.07 9.15
C ILE A 204 -22.02 -2.25 9.66
N ARG A 205 -21.74 -3.41 10.26
CA ARG A 205 -20.47 -3.66 10.97
C ARG A 205 -19.49 -4.49 10.18
N THR A 206 -20.01 -5.37 9.32
CA THR A 206 -19.21 -6.26 8.49
C THR A 206 -19.34 -5.91 7.02
N ILE A 207 -18.42 -6.43 6.21
CA ILE A 207 -18.50 -6.30 4.73
C ILE A 207 -19.75 -7.03 4.24
N GLY A 208 -20.14 -8.15 4.85
CA GLY A 208 -21.37 -8.88 4.54
C GLY A 208 -22.64 -8.08 4.83
N ASP A 209 -22.67 -7.32 5.95
CA ASP A 209 -23.79 -6.42 6.22
C ASP A 209 -23.91 -5.35 5.12
N LEU A 210 -22.77 -4.81 4.67
CA LEU A 210 -22.74 -3.81 3.58
C LEU A 210 -23.20 -4.41 2.25
N ALA A 211 -22.76 -5.63 1.93
CA ALA A 211 -23.11 -6.32 0.68
C ALA A 211 -24.63 -6.60 0.58
N GLN A 212 -25.29 -6.85 1.72
CA GLN A 212 -26.71 -7.18 1.80
C GLN A 212 -27.61 -5.96 2.05
N ALA A 213 -27.04 -4.81 2.33
CA ALA A 213 -27.81 -3.59 2.60
C ALA A 213 -28.44 -3.01 1.34
N ASP A 214 -29.55 -2.28 1.50
CA ASP A 214 -30.15 -1.53 0.40
C ASP A 214 -29.20 -0.45 -0.14
N LEU A 215 -28.92 -0.48 -1.45
CA LEU A 215 -28.00 0.43 -2.10
C LEU A 215 -28.38 1.90 -1.91
N ALA A 216 -29.69 2.23 -2.00
CA ALA A 216 -30.15 3.61 -1.85
C ALA A 216 -29.94 4.11 -0.41
N TYR A 217 -30.04 3.21 0.57
CA TYR A 217 -29.71 3.52 1.97
C TYR A 217 -28.21 3.82 2.14
N ILE A 218 -27.32 2.99 1.57
CA ILE A 218 -25.87 3.21 1.62
C ILE A 218 -25.50 4.53 0.95
N GLN A 219 -26.10 4.83 -0.21
CA GLN A 219 -25.86 6.09 -0.92
C GLN A 219 -26.28 7.33 -0.13
N ARG A 220 -27.37 7.25 0.64
CA ARG A 220 -27.78 8.33 1.55
C ARG A 220 -26.76 8.57 2.67
N LEU A 221 -26.16 7.52 3.21
CA LEU A 221 -25.17 7.60 4.30
C LEU A 221 -23.80 8.12 3.86
N THR A 222 -23.35 7.73 2.66
CA THR A 222 -21.95 7.91 2.24
C THR A 222 -21.78 8.75 0.98
N GLY A 223 -22.88 9.13 0.32
CA GLY A 223 -22.91 9.80 -0.97
C GLY A 223 -23.05 8.82 -2.14
N VAL A 224 -23.65 9.30 -3.23
CA VAL A 224 -24.06 8.45 -4.38
C VAL A 224 -22.89 7.66 -4.97
N LYS A 225 -21.76 8.34 -5.26
CA LYS A 225 -20.61 7.69 -5.90
C LYS A 225 -19.91 6.68 -4.97
N LEU A 226 -19.59 7.12 -3.75
CA LEU A 226 -18.91 6.26 -2.79
C LEU A 226 -19.79 5.09 -2.36
N GLY A 227 -21.08 5.35 -2.09
CA GLY A 227 -22.02 4.32 -1.68
C GLY A 227 -22.16 3.20 -2.71
N LYS A 228 -22.27 3.57 -4.01
CA LYS A 228 -22.27 2.56 -5.08
C LYS A 228 -20.96 1.77 -5.11
N LEU A 229 -19.82 2.46 -5.07
CA LEU A 229 -18.51 1.84 -5.13
C LEU A 229 -18.30 0.81 -4.03
N ILE A 230 -18.53 1.18 -2.76
CA ILE A 230 -18.27 0.29 -1.63
C ILE A 230 -19.30 -0.85 -1.55
N HIS A 231 -20.53 -0.64 -2.03
CA HIS A 231 -21.53 -1.70 -2.13
C HIS A 231 -21.15 -2.72 -3.22
N ASP A 232 -20.72 -2.27 -4.41
CA ASP A 232 -20.19 -3.13 -5.47
C ASP A 232 -18.97 -3.91 -4.94
N TYR A 233 -18.06 -3.25 -4.27
CA TYR A 233 -16.85 -3.85 -3.67
C TYR A 233 -17.17 -4.91 -2.60
N ALA A 234 -18.16 -4.67 -1.76
CA ALA A 234 -18.62 -5.66 -0.77
C ALA A 234 -19.19 -6.92 -1.43
N ASN A 235 -19.71 -6.80 -2.65
CA ASN A 235 -20.18 -7.89 -3.50
C ASN A 235 -19.07 -8.48 -4.42
N GLY A 236 -17.84 -8.01 -4.30
CA GLY A 236 -16.70 -8.49 -5.08
C GLY A 236 -16.70 -8.02 -6.54
N ILE A 237 -17.44 -6.97 -6.86
CA ILE A 237 -17.59 -6.42 -8.21
C ILE A 237 -16.56 -5.32 -8.44
N ASP A 238 -15.66 -5.53 -9.40
CA ASP A 238 -14.66 -4.57 -9.87
C ASP A 238 -14.24 -4.94 -11.31
N ASP A 239 -14.50 -4.03 -12.25
CA ASP A 239 -14.21 -4.24 -13.68
C ASP A 239 -12.91 -3.53 -14.12
N ALA A 240 -12.21 -2.86 -13.20
CA ALA A 240 -11.00 -2.12 -13.51
C ALA A 240 -9.96 -3.03 -14.19
N PRO A 241 -9.39 -2.64 -15.35
CA PRO A 241 -8.31 -3.40 -15.98
C PRO A 241 -6.99 -3.22 -15.23
N VAL A 242 -6.08 -4.18 -15.42
CA VAL A 242 -4.66 -3.96 -15.10
C VAL A 242 -4.04 -3.16 -16.23
N LEU A 243 -3.48 -1.99 -15.92
CA LEU A 243 -2.97 -1.07 -16.92
C LEU A 243 -1.52 -1.41 -17.29
N SER A 244 -1.20 -1.46 -18.58
CA SER A 244 0.17 -1.64 -19.08
C SER A 244 1.02 -0.37 -18.96
N GLU A 245 0.36 0.78 -18.97
CA GLU A 245 0.99 2.11 -18.85
C GLU A 245 0.29 2.93 -17.77
N PRO A 246 1.03 3.78 -17.05
CA PRO A 246 0.44 4.68 -16.07
C PRO A 246 -0.57 5.63 -16.72
N GLU A 247 -1.64 5.96 -16.00
CA GLU A 247 -2.53 7.05 -16.43
C GLU A 247 -1.76 8.37 -16.54
N ALA A 248 -2.17 9.23 -17.48
CA ALA A 248 -1.62 10.56 -17.61
C ALA A 248 -1.76 11.35 -16.29
N VAL A 249 -0.70 12.00 -15.87
CA VAL A 249 -0.69 12.80 -14.64
C VAL A 249 -1.67 13.97 -14.78
N LYS A 250 -2.66 14.05 -13.88
CA LYS A 250 -3.73 15.07 -13.89
C LYS A 250 -3.37 16.34 -13.13
N GLY A 251 -2.31 16.31 -12.32
CA GLY A 251 -1.88 17.46 -11.53
C GLY A 251 -0.59 17.18 -10.77
N TYR A 252 0.13 18.22 -10.47
CA TYR A 252 1.33 18.21 -9.67
C TYR A 252 1.10 19.03 -8.41
N GLY A 253 1.54 18.53 -7.26
CA GLY A 253 1.50 19.24 -5.99
C GLY A 253 2.79 19.01 -5.23
N ASN A 254 3.25 20.04 -4.54
CA ASN A 254 4.38 19.94 -3.64
C ASN A 254 4.02 20.57 -2.29
N SER A 255 4.51 19.98 -1.22
CA SER A 255 4.31 20.49 0.13
C SER A 255 5.55 20.31 0.97
N VAL A 256 5.80 21.21 1.89
CA VAL A 256 6.90 21.14 2.85
C VAL A 256 6.40 21.44 4.25
N THR A 257 6.83 20.62 5.21
CA THR A 257 6.61 20.90 6.63
C THR A 257 7.79 21.71 7.14
N LEU A 258 7.51 22.89 7.69
CA LEU A 258 8.54 23.82 8.13
C LEU A 258 9.09 23.43 9.51
N GLU A 259 10.39 23.68 9.73
CA GLU A 259 11.04 23.47 11.03
C GLU A 259 10.54 24.46 12.09
N GLN A 260 10.16 25.65 11.67
CA GLN A 260 9.63 26.72 12.55
C GLN A 260 8.36 27.34 11.94
N ASP A 261 7.54 27.96 12.79
CA ASP A 261 6.34 28.66 12.36
C ASP A 261 6.72 29.93 11.59
N VAL A 262 5.98 30.22 10.52
CA VAL A 262 6.12 31.43 9.74
C VAL A 262 5.29 32.51 10.36
N THR A 263 5.93 33.64 10.69
CA THR A 263 5.28 34.77 11.36
C THR A 263 5.19 36.05 10.49
N THR A 264 5.85 36.05 9.33
CA THR A 264 5.86 37.23 8.42
C THR A 264 5.51 36.81 6.99
N GLN A 265 4.90 37.78 6.25
CA GLN A 265 4.59 37.62 4.83
C GLN A 265 5.85 37.36 3.97
N ALA A 266 6.97 38.01 4.30
CA ALA A 266 8.22 37.88 3.57
C ALA A 266 8.75 36.42 3.68
N GLN A 267 8.74 35.83 4.89
CA GLN A 267 9.10 34.43 5.12
C GLN A 267 8.17 33.51 4.35
N ALA A 268 6.85 33.74 4.39
CA ALA A 268 5.88 32.92 3.65
C ALA A 268 6.17 32.95 2.15
N ASN A 269 6.40 34.10 1.57
CA ASN A 269 6.70 34.24 0.16
C ASN A 269 7.99 33.51 -0.24
N GLN A 270 9.05 33.64 0.55
CA GLN A 270 10.32 32.97 0.28
C GLN A 270 10.16 31.43 0.28
N ILE A 271 9.38 30.90 1.22
CA ILE A 271 9.12 29.45 1.33
C ILE A 271 8.28 28.96 0.15
N LEU A 272 7.23 29.71 -0.24
CA LEU A 272 6.35 29.31 -1.34
C LEU A 272 7.05 29.32 -2.71
N LEU A 273 8.05 30.19 -2.91
CA LEU A 273 8.79 30.23 -4.16
C LEU A 273 9.59 28.94 -4.43
N ALA A 274 10.13 28.28 -3.43
CA ALA A 274 10.90 27.05 -3.60
C ALA A 274 10.05 25.87 -4.16
N PRO A 275 8.89 25.51 -3.56
CA PRO A 275 7.99 24.50 -4.13
C PRO A 275 7.47 24.85 -5.53
N VAL A 276 7.14 26.13 -5.78
CA VAL A 276 6.66 26.59 -7.10
C VAL A 276 7.74 26.41 -8.16
N SER A 277 8.97 26.81 -7.88
CA SER A 277 10.10 26.65 -8.80
C SER A 277 10.37 25.18 -9.11
N TYR A 278 10.34 24.30 -8.11
CA TYR A 278 10.52 22.86 -8.31
C TYR A 278 9.40 22.27 -9.17
N THR A 279 8.15 22.63 -8.91
CA THR A 279 7.00 22.18 -9.71
C THR A 279 7.11 22.61 -11.16
N HIS A 280 7.52 23.86 -11.43
CA HIS A 280 7.72 24.35 -12.79
C HIS A 280 8.87 23.64 -13.54
N LEU A 281 9.97 23.35 -12.87
CA LEU A 281 11.10 22.65 -13.47
C LEU A 281 10.80 21.19 -13.81
N THR A 282 9.87 20.56 -13.10
CA THR A 282 9.51 19.14 -13.30
C THR A 282 8.31 18.95 -14.23
N LEU A 283 7.55 19.99 -14.52
CA LEU A 283 6.47 19.93 -15.52
C LEU A 283 7.07 19.71 -16.91
N PRO A 284 6.53 18.76 -17.73
CA PRO A 284 6.89 18.71 -19.13
C PRO A 284 6.51 20.04 -19.78
N THR A 285 7.49 20.72 -20.37
CA THR A 285 7.29 21.92 -21.15
C THR A 285 6.51 21.57 -22.41
N ASN A 286 5.20 21.47 -22.33
CA ASN A 286 4.36 21.52 -23.49
C ASN A 286 4.29 22.98 -23.97
N SER A 287 5.29 23.36 -24.77
CA SER A 287 5.21 24.54 -25.60
C SER A 287 4.17 24.29 -26.72
N ARG A 288 2.91 24.51 -26.37
CA ARG A 288 1.84 24.86 -27.32
C ARG A 288 1.04 25.97 -26.68
N VAL A 289 1.48 27.17 -26.93
CA VAL A 289 0.63 28.35 -27.01
C VAL A 289 0.13 28.43 -28.45
#